data_70d0327eef17b3f3843fb31884e8e84a
#
_entry.id   70d0327eef17b3f3843fb31884e8e84a
#
_cell.length_a   1.000
_cell.length_b   1.000
_cell.length_c   1.000
_cell.angle_alpha   90.00
_cell.angle_beta   90.00
_cell.angle_gamma   90.00
#
_symmetry.space_group_name_H-M   'P 1'
#
loop_
_entity.id
_entity.type
_entity.pdbx_description
1 polymer ?
#
loop_
_entity_poly.entity_id
_entity_poly.type
_entity_poly.pdbx_seq_one_letter_code
_entity_poly.pdbx_strand_id
1 'polypeptide(L)'
;DILIDLSDVQTQLHDQAATRLSALALQLSISEENQHIILGHPAQEMHNMAETQHMDLIVVGSHGRHGLALVFGSTSSSVLHGASCDVLAVRISNE
;
A
#
# COMPACT_ATOMS: atom_id res chain seq x y z
N ASP A 1 15.94 -22.53 21.82
CA ASP A 1 16.41 -21.19 21.58
C ASP A 1 15.31 -20.36 20.92
N ILE A 2 14.97 -19.26 21.58
CA ILE A 2 13.73 -18.53 21.26
C ILE A 2 14.03 -17.28 20.40
N LEU A 3 15.17 -17.23 19.79
CA LEU A 3 15.50 -16.08 18.96
C LEU A 3 14.80 -16.19 17.60
N ILE A 4 13.79 -15.35 17.40
CA ILE A 4 13.14 -15.23 16.12
C ILE A 4 14.07 -14.45 15.20
N ASP A 5 14.43 -15.04 14.09
CA ASP A 5 15.19 -14.33 13.06
C ASP A 5 14.24 -13.40 12.31
N LEU A 6 14.35 -12.10 12.60
CA LEU A 6 13.50 -11.09 11.97
C LEU A 6 13.68 -11.04 10.46
N SER A 7 14.86 -11.39 9.95
CA SER A 7 15.08 -11.40 8.51
C SER A 7 14.26 -12.49 7.82
N ASP A 8 14.07 -13.65 8.47
CA ASP A 8 13.22 -14.69 7.94
C ASP A 8 11.75 -14.27 7.92
N VAL A 9 11.31 -13.60 8.98
CA VAL A 9 9.94 -13.08 9.05
C VAL A 9 9.70 -12.05 7.95
N GLN A 10 10.64 -11.14 7.76
CA GLN A 10 10.54 -10.13 6.70
C GLN A 10 10.52 -10.76 5.32
N THR A 11 11.34 -11.78 5.09
CA THR A 11 11.35 -12.51 3.82
C THR A 11 10.01 -13.18 3.56
N GLN A 12 9.41 -13.82 4.58
CA GLN A 12 8.11 -14.46 4.43
C GLN A 12 7.02 -13.43 4.11
N LEU A 13 7.03 -12.29 4.79
CA LEU A 13 6.06 -11.23 4.53
C LEU A 13 6.21 -10.68 3.13
N HIS A 14 7.44 -10.46 2.70
CA HIS A 14 7.73 -10.02 1.33
C HIS A 14 7.21 -11.02 0.30
N ASP A 15 7.48 -12.30 0.51
CA ASP A 15 7.07 -13.34 -0.44
C ASP A 15 5.56 -13.47 -0.52
N GLN A 16 4.85 -13.35 0.61
CA GLN A 16 3.39 -13.34 0.62
C GLN A 16 2.83 -12.14 -0.12
N ALA A 17 3.41 -10.98 0.11
CA ALA A 17 3.00 -9.76 -0.58
C ALA A 17 3.25 -9.87 -2.08
N ALA A 18 4.40 -10.41 -2.47
CA ALA A 18 4.75 -10.61 -3.87
C ALA A 18 3.76 -11.54 -4.56
N THR A 19 3.38 -12.63 -3.91
CA THR A 19 2.41 -13.58 -4.45
C THR A 19 1.05 -12.92 -4.67
N ARG A 20 0.58 -12.16 -3.69
CA ARG A 20 -0.71 -11.47 -3.80
C ARG A 20 -0.69 -10.38 -4.86
N LEU A 21 0.40 -9.63 -4.92
CA LEU A 21 0.54 -8.56 -5.90
C LEU A 21 0.61 -9.12 -7.32
N SER A 22 1.37 -10.20 -7.51
CA SER A 22 1.47 -10.85 -8.83
C SER A 22 0.12 -11.36 -9.32
N ALA A 23 -0.67 -11.97 -8.43
CA ALA A 23 -2.00 -12.45 -8.78
C ALA A 23 -2.93 -11.31 -9.20
N LEU A 24 -2.93 -10.22 -8.44
CA LEU A 24 -3.73 -9.06 -8.74
C LEU A 24 -3.27 -8.38 -10.03
N ALA A 25 -1.97 -8.23 -10.20
CA ALA A 25 -1.39 -7.62 -11.37
C ALA A 25 -1.73 -8.40 -12.65
N LEU A 26 -1.77 -9.73 -12.55
CA LEU A 26 -2.16 -10.56 -13.67
C LEU A 26 -3.61 -10.29 -14.09
N GLN A 27 -4.51 -10.15 -13.12
CA GLN A 27 -5.91 -9.83 -13.39
C GLN A 27 -6.07 -8.46 -14.04
N LEU A 28 -5.25 -7.51 -13.63
CA LEU A 28 -5.34 -6.11 -14.08
C LEU A 28 -4.40 -5.79 -15.23
N SER A 29 -3.65 -6.77 -15.71
CA SER A 29 -2.66 -6.60 -16.79
C SER A 29 -1.61 -5.54 -16.46
N ILE A 30 -1.12 -5.56 -15.22
CA ILE A 30 -0.06 -4.66 -14.78
C ILE A 30 1.28 -5.34 -14.98
N SER A 31 2.19 -4.71 -15.72
CA SER A 31 3.51 -5.26 -15.98
C SER A 31 4.38 -5.28 -14.72
N GLU A 32 5.37 -6.17 -14.69
CA GLU A 32 6.25 -6.32 -13.53
C GLU A 32 6.95 -5.02 -13.15
N GLU A 33 7.37 -4.24 -14.12
CA GLU A 33 8.06 -2.98 -13.88
C GLU A 33 7.20 -1.97 -13.12
N ASN A 34 5.89 -2.15 -13.12
CA ASN A 34 4.94 -1.28 -12.43
C ASN A 34 4.42 -1.91 -11.12
N GLN A 35 5.06 -2.96 -10.66
CA GLN A 35 4.74 -3.64 -9.41
C GLN A 35 5.86 -3.40 -8.42
N HIS A 36 5.54 -2.85 -7.25
CA HIS A 36 6.55 -2.49 -6.27
C HIS A 36 6.16 -3.01 -4.89
N ILE A 37 7.12 -3.62 -4.22
CA ILE A 37 7.00 -4.03 -2.82
C ILE A 37 8.17 -3.41 -2.09
N ILE A 38 7.87 -2.53 -1.18
CA ILE A 38 8.88 -1.76 -0.48
C ILE A 38 8.68 -1.94 1.02
N LEU A 39 9.76 -2.24 1.72
CA LEU A 39 9.76 -2.34 3.17
C LEU A 39 9.94 -0.95 3.76
N GLY A 40 9.11 -0.60 4.72
CA GLY A 40 9.21 0.69 5.39
C GLY A 40 7.87 1.18 5.88
N HIS A 41 7.81 2.45 6.23
CA HIS A 41 6.55 3.10 6.59
C HIS A 41 5.73 3.37 5.32
N PRO A 42 4.52 2.83 5.21
CA PRO A 42 3.78 2.89 3.95
C PRO A 42 3.59 4.31 3.40
N ALA A 43 3.14 5.24 4.22
CA ALA A 43 2.92 6.60 3.76
C ALA A 43 4.21 7.28 3.30
N GLN A 44 5.27 7.11 4.07
CA GLN A 44 6.58 7.68 3.74
C GLN A 44 7.08 7.15 2.40
N GLU A 45 6.99 5.83 2.21
CA GLU A 45 7.47 5.20 0.99
C GLU A 45 6.59 5.56 -0.22
N MET A 46 5.29 5.70 -0.02
CA MET A 46 4.38 6.16 -1.07
C MET A 46 4.72 7.59 -1.50
N HIS A 47 4.96 8.48 -0.55
CA HIS A 47 5.33 9.86 -0.86
C HIS A 47 6.66 9.92 -1.61
N ASN A 48 7.64 9.15 -1.15
CA ASN A 48 8.95 9.10 -1.80
C ASN A 48 8.83 8.61 -3.25
N MET A 49 8.07 7.56 -3.47
CA MET A 49 7.87 7.03 -4.81
C MET A 49 7.11 8.01 -5.69
N ALA A 50 6.06 8.63 -5.17
CA ALA A 50 5.28 9.61 -5.93
C ALA A 50 6.15 10.78 -6.38
N GLU A 51 7.05 11.24 -5.52
CA GLU A 51 7.97 12.32 -5.85
C GLU A 51 9.02 11.88 -6.87
N THR A 52 9.69 10.76 -6.62
CA THR A 52 10.78 10.28 -7.49
C THR A 52 10.29 9.85 -8.86
N GLN A 53 9.08 9.34 -8.95
CA GLN A 53 8.47 8.88 -10.21
C GLN A 53 7.58 9.95 -10.85
N HIS A 54 7.52 11.13 -10.28
CA HIS A 54 6.71 12.25 -10.80
C HIS A 54 5.23 11.86 -10.98
N MET A 55 4.67 11.21 -9.97
CA MET A 55 3.27 10.81 -10.00
C MET A 55 2.35 11.99 -9.71
N ASP A 56 1.23 12.05 -10.40
CA ASP A 56 0.23 13.10 -10.22
C ASP A 56 -0.91 12.69 -9.30
N LEU A 57 -1.06 11.40 -9.05
CA LEU A 57 -2.17 10.87 -8.26
C LEU A 57 -1.73 9.63 -7.49
N ILE A 58 -2.07 9.61 -6.21
CA ILE A 58 -1.97 8.42 -5.38
C ILE A 58 -3.38 7.92 -5.13
N VAL A 59 -3.62 6.63 -5.37
CA VAL A 59 -4.91 6.00 -5.09
C VAL A 59 -4.73 5.02 -3.95
N VAL A 60 -5.51 5.17 -2.90
CA VAL A 60 -5.46 4.28 -1.74
C VAL A 60 -6.84 3.75 -1.43
N GLY A 61 -6.90 2.50 -0.95
CA GLY A 61 -8.14 1.94 -0.45
C GLY A 61 -8.34 2.30 1.01
N SER A 62 -9.57 2.54 1.39
CA SER A 62 -9.94 2.74 2.79
C SER A 62 -11.01 1.73 3.19
N HIS A 63 -10.84 1.16 4.39
CA HIS A 63 -11.84 0.26 4.95
C HIS A 63 -12.81 1.05 5.82
N GLY A 64 -14.03 1.22 5.34
CA GLY A 64 -15.08 1.78 6.14
C GLY A 64 -15.96 0.67 6.70
N ARG A 65 -15.80 0.33 7.96
CA ARG A 65 -16.62 -0.71 8.59
C ARG A 65 -18.00 -0.23 8.98
N HIS A 66 -18.17 1.05 9.19
CA HIS A 66 -19.40 1.58 9.78
C HIS A 66 -19.83 2.85 9.07
N GLY A 67 -20.61 2.69 8.04
CA GLY A 67 -21.40 3.76 7.43
C GLY A 67 -20.67 5.08 7.28
N LEU A 68 -21.10 6.04 8.06
CA LEU A 68 -20.65 7.43 7.94
C LEU A 68 -19.35 7.74 8.67
N ALA A 69 -18.87 6.85 9.51
CA ALA A 69 -17.57 7.06 10.10
C ALA A 69 -16.54 6.76 9.04
N LEU A 70 -16.23 7.75 8.27
CA LEU A 70 -15.06 7.72 7.39
C LEU A 70 -13.82 7.60 8.25
N VAL A 71 -13.60 6.42 8.76
CA VAL A 71 -12.35 6.13 9.40
C VAL A 71 -11.38 5.86 8.26
N PHE A 72 -10.73 6.90 7.82
CA PHE A 72 -9.49 6.70 7.11
C PHE A 72 -8.60 5.91 8.05
N GLY A 73 -8.19 4.72 7.66
CA GLY A 73 -7.15 4.02 8.41
C GLY A 73 -5.95 4.93 8.57
N SER A 74 -5.12 4.64 9.56
CA SER A 74 -3.93 5.46 9.85
C SER A 74 -3.04 5.65 8.62
N THR A 75 -2.92 4.64 7.78
CA THR A 75 -2.11 4.71 6.55
C THR A 75 -2.72 5.68 5.55
N SER A 76 -4.02 5.57 5.28
CA SER A 76 -4.69 6.46 4.32
C SER A 76 -4.62 7.90 4.76
N SER A 77 -4.82 8.15 6.06
CA SER A 77 -4.73 9.48 6.62
C SER A 77 -3.32 10.06 6.50
N SER A 78 -2.31 9.26 6.80
CA SER A 78 -0.92 9.69 6.68
C SER A 78 -0.52 9.97 5.22
N VAL A 79 -1.02 9.17 4.29
CA VAL A 79 -0.79 9.41 2.86
C VAL A 79 -1.41 10.74 2.45
N LEU A 80 -2.65 10.99 2.86
CA LEU A 80 -3.36 12.22 2.51
C LEU A 80 -2.64 13.47 3.04
N HIS A 81 -2.20 13.44 4.29
CA HIS A 81 -1.60 14.61 4.93
C HIS A 81 -0.21 14.98 4.44
N GLY A 82 0.55 14.02 3.94
CA GLY A 82 1.92 14.27 3.51
C GLY A 82 2.11 14.35 2.00
N ALA A 83 1.06 14.22 1.22
CA ALA A 83 1.17 14.10 -0.21
C ALA A 83 1.51 15.43 -0.88
N SER A 84 2.42 15.38 -1.86
CA SER A 84 2.74 16.50 -2.74
C SER A 84 1.94 16.45 -4.04
N CYS A 85 1.09 15.45 -4.21
CA CYS A 85 0.21 15.30 -5.36
C CYS A 85 -1.21 14.99 -4.88
N ASP A 86 -2.14 14.87 -5.82
CA ASP A 86 -3.52 14.51 -5.50
C ASP A 86 -3.62 13.11 -4.93
N VAL A 87 -4.57 12.91 -4.03
CA VAL A 87 -4.84 11.62 -3.41
C VAL A 87 -6.31 11.30 -3.56
N LEU A 88 -6.61 10.12 -4.09
CA LEU A 88 -7.97 9.60 -4.16
C LEU A 88 -8.08 8.44 -3.18
N ALA A 89 -8.94 8.58 -2.20
CA ALA A 89 -9.26 7.51 -1.27
C ALA A 89 -10.53 6.81 -1.72
N VAL A 90 -10.42 5.52 -2.01
CA VAL A 90 -11.55 4.72 -2.48
C VAL A 90 -12.03 3.85 -1.33
N ARG A 91 -13.30 3.95 -1.03
CA ARG A 91 -13.91 3.12 0.00
C ARG A 91 -14.05 1.70 -0.51
N ILE A 92 -13.48 0.76 0.23
CA ILE A 92 -13.61 -0.65 -0.07
C ILE A 92 -14.69 -1.22 0.83
N SER A 93 -15.73 -1.74 0.22
CA SER A 93 -16.83 -2.38 0.93
C SER A 93 -16.68 -3.88 0.81
N ASN A 94 -16.63 -4.56 1.96
CA ASN A 94 -16.67 -6.01 2.01
C ASN A 94 -18.11 -6.45 2.22
N GLU A 95 -18.81 -6.66 1.15
CA GLU A 95 -20.10 -7.32 1.22
C GLU A 95 -20.03 -8.73 0.67
#